data_ad1c885684b78de5c436f7f34b5aa110
#
_entry.id   ad1c885684b78de5c436f7f34b5aa110
#
_cell.length_a   1.000
_cell.length_b   1.000
_cell.length_c   1.000
_cell.angle_alpha   90.00
_cell.angle_beta   90.00
_cell.angle_gamma   90.00
#
_symmetry.space_group_name_H-M   'P 1'
#
loop_
_entity.id
_entity.type
_entity.pdbx_description
1 polymer ?
#
loop_
_entity_poly.entity_id
_entity_poly.type
_entity_poly.pdbx_seq_one_letter_code
_entity_poly.pdbx_strand_id
1 'polypeptide(L)'
;MPLIKTLSQALRMDKERFKVPKSVQQAIPIQRIWPDGIFQQGTKFSKTYRFTDINYYIASKDNKTEMFLDYSELLNSLDSGISAQITINNRRINKEEFEKSILLPMKEDGLDHYREEYNEMLLSKITGTNNSIYQERYLTVSEPVSYTHLRAHETS
;
A
#
# COMPACT_ATOMS: atom_id res chain seq x y z
N MET A 1 -41.24 6.48 -32.95
CA MET A 1 -41.03 7.36 -31.79
C MET A 1 -40.00 6.73 -30.81
N PRO A 2 -38.71 6.57 -31.16
CA PRO A 2 -37.69 6.02 -30.24
C PRO A 2 -37.02 7.08 -29.34
N LEU A 3 -36.98 8.35 -29.76
CA LEU A 3 -36.26 9.43 -29.06
C LEU A 3 -36.82 9.79 -27.67
N ILE A 4 -38.11 9.63 -27.43
CA ILE A 4 -38.75 9.94 -26.14
C ILE A 4 -38.42 8.90 -25.08
N LYS A 5 -38.23 7.62 -25.48
CA LYS A 5 -37.82 6.57 -24.54
C LYS A 5 -36.35 6.69 -24.08
N THR A 6 -35.46 7.14 -24.94
CA THR A 6 -34.06 7.38 -24.60
C THR A 6 -33.89 8.61 -23.71
N LEU A 7 -34.65 9.68 -23.91
CA LEU A 7 -34.66 10.84 -23.02
C LEU A 7 -35.22 10.50 -21.62
N SER A 8 -36.29 9.68 -21.57
CA SER A 8 -36.84 9.27 -20.27
C SER A 8 -35.93 8.28 -19.50
N GLN A 9 -35.11 7.48 -20.20
CA GLN A 9 -34.08 6.65 -19.59
C GLN A 9 -32.89 7.49 -19.08
N ALA A 10 -32.42 8.48 -19.87
CA ALA A 10 -31.39 9.40 -19.45
C ALA A 10 -31.79 10.21 -18.21
N LEU A 11 -33.03 10.73 -18.19
CA LEU A 11 -33.60 11.45 -17.06
C LEU A 11 -33.86 10.55 -15.83
N ARG A 12 -34.01 9.22 -15.99
CA ARG A 12 -34.09 8.26 -14.87
C ARG A 12 -32.72 7.95 -14.28
N MET A 13 -31.67 7.90 -15.08
CA MET A 13 -30.29 7.71 -14.60
C MET A 13 -29.80 8.91 -13.77
N ASP A 14 -30.28 10.13 -14.07
CA ASP A 14 -29.93 11.34 -13.31
C ASP A 14 -30.68 11.44 -11.95
N LYS A 15 -31.56 10.49 -11.64
CA LYS A 15 -32.32 10.40 -10.39
C LYS A 15 -31.79 9.37 -9.41
N GLU A 16 -30.63 8.81 -9.57
CA GLU A 16 -29.91 8.21 -8.46
C GLU A 16 -29.51 9.34 -7.50
N ARG A 17 -30.47 9.66 -6.62
CA ARG A 17 -30.26 10.64 -5.55
C ARG A 17 -29.01 10.20 -4.80
N PHE A 18 -27.93 10.96 -4.95
CA PHE A 18 -26.75 10.83 -4.14
C PHE A 18 -27.20 10.82 -2.66
N LYS A 19 -27.19 9.64 -2.04
CA LYS A 19 -27.54 9.50 -0.63
C LYS A 19 -26.36 10.02 0.18
N VAL A 20 -26.49 11.22 0.68
CA VAL A 20 -25.51 11.75 1.62
C VAL A 20 -25.48 10.81 2.84
N PRO A 21 -24.31 10.18 3.16
CA PRO A 21 -24.22 9.31 4.32
C PRO A 21 -24.49 10.11 5.59
N LYS A 22 -25.35 9.58 6.47
CA LYS A 22 -25.75 10.24 7.73
C LYS A 22 -24.77 9.96 8.87
N SER A 23 -23.86 9.00 8.70
CA SER A 23 -22.88 8.63 9.71
C SER A 23 -21.55 8.27 9.04
N VAL A 24 -20.47 8.31 9.82
CA VAL A 24 -19.13 7.90 9.36
C VAL A 24 -19.12 6.44 8.88
N GLN A 25 -19.84 5.55 9.58
CA GLN A 25 -19.95 4.15 9.18
C GLN A 25 -20.63 3.96 7.81
N GLN A 26 -21.57 4.84 7.46
CA GLN A 26 -22.20 4.81 6.14
C GLN A 26 -21.31 5.41 5.03
N ALA A 27 -20.39 6.32 5.41
CA ALA A 27 -19.44 6.92 4.50
C ALA A 27 -18.25 5.99 4.20
N ILE A 28 -17.86 5.17 5.17
CA ILE A 28 -16.77 4.21 5.02
C ILE A 28 -17.32 2.93 4.39
N PRO A 29 -16.89 2.54 3.19
CA PRO A 29 -17.44 1.38 2.49
C PRO A 29 -16.94 0.04 3.05
N ILE A 30 -16.08 0.03 4.07
CA ILE A 30 -15.53 -1.19 4.69
C ILE A 30 -16.58 -1.80 5.61
N GLN A 31 -16.99 -3.04 5.31
CA GLN A 31 -18.00 -3.78 6.05
C GLN A 31 -17.38 -4.68 7.13
N ARG A 32 -16.23 -5.26 6.83
CA ARG A 32 -15.53 -6.17 7.73
C ARG A 32 -14.02 -6.12 7.52
N ILE A 33 -13.28 -6.31 8.62
CA ILE A 33 -11.84 -6.48 8.64
C ILE A 33 -11.55 -7.78 9.39
N TRP A 34 -10.77 -8.67 8.77
CA TRP A 34 -10.33 -9.92 9.38
C TRP A 34 -8.97 -9.76 10.07
N PRO A 35 -8.66 -10.61 11.05
CA PRO A 35 -7.36 -10.54 11.77
C PRO A 35 -6.14 -10.70 10.87
N ASP A 36 -6.28 -11.39 9.74
CA ASP A 36 -5.23 -11.59 8.73
C ASP A 36 -5.05 -10.40 7.77
N GLY A 37 -5.76 -9.29 8.02
CA GLY A 37 -5.65 -8.04 7.25
C GLY A 37 -6.43 -8.03 5.93
N ILE A 38 -7.44 -8.88 5.80
CA ILE A 38 -8.38 -8.83 4.68
C ILE A 38 -9.49 -7.81 4.99
N PHE A 39 -9.80 -6.95 4.01
CA PHE A 39 -10.87 -5.97 4.05
C PHE A 39 -11.99 -6.39 3.12
N GLN A 40 -13.23 -6.30 3.58
CA GLN A 40 -14.43 -6.53 2.77
C GLN A 40 -15.15 -5.21 2.49
N GLN A 41 -15.45 -5.00 1.20
CA GLN A 41 -16.25 -3.88 0.70
C GLN A 41 -17.31 -4.43 -0.26
N GLY A 42 -18.52 -4.67 0.23
CA GLY A 42 -19.54 -5.37 -0.54
C GLY A 42 -19.10 -6.78 -0.91
N THR A 43 -19.04 -7.06 -2.20
CA THR A 43 -18.52 -8.32 -2.76
C THR A 43 -17.02 -8.30 -3.04
N LYS A 44 -16.35 -7.18 -2.82
CA LYS A 44 -14.93 -7.03 -3.07
C LYS A 44 -14.12 -7.28 -1.81
N PHE A 45 -13.12 -8.15 -1.93
CA PHE A 45 -12.15 -8.43 -0.89
C PHE A 45 -10.80 -7.87 -1.30
N SER A 46 -10.08 -7.29 -0.36
CA SER A 46 -8.76 -6.71 -0.62
C SER A 46 -7.79 -7.00 0.51
N LYS A 47 -6.54 -7.21 0.16
CA LYS A 47 -5.44 -7.35 1.10
C LYS A 47 -4.27 -6.50 0.64
N THR A 48 -3.64 -5.82 1.59
CA THR A 48 -2.51 -4.92 1.33
C THR A 48 -1.24 -5.50 1.92
N TYR A 49 -0.20 -5.56 1.11
CA TYR A 49 1.13 -6.02 1.48
C TYR A 49 2.09 -4.82 1.43
N ARG A 50 2.90 -4.68 2.47
CA ARG A 50 4.03 -3.74 2.45
C ARG A 50 5.22 -4.45 1.84
N PHE A 51 5.91 -3.80 0.90
CA PHE A 51 7.13 -4.34 0.31
C PHE A 51 8.26 -3.33 0.35
N THR A 52 9.48 -3.85 0.33
CA THR A 52 10.71 -3.06 0.30
C THR A 52 11.18 -2.90 -1.13
N ASP A 53 11.94 -1.84 -1.38
CA ASP A 53 12.58 -1.61 -2.68
C ASP A 53 13.73 -2.58 -2.89
N ILE A 54 13.89 -3.00 -4.13
CA ILE A 54 15.05 -3.74 -4.59
C ILE A 54 15.96 -2.76 -5.30
N ASN A 55 17.23 -2.69 -4.90
CA ASN A 55 18.16 -1.79 -5.54
C ASN A 55 18.59 -2.32 -6.92
N TYR A 56 17.69 -2.14 -7.89
CA TYR A 56 17.88 -2.57 -9.27
C TYR A 56 19.13 -1.96 -9.92
N TYR A 57 19.52 -0.75 -9.50
CA TYR A 57 20.66 -0.05 -10.12
C TYR A 57 22.00 -0.76 -9.89
N ILE A 58 22.21 -1.27 -8.66
CA ILE A 58 23.47 -1.93 -8.25
C ILE A 58 23.45 -3.44 -8.58
N ALA A 59 22.28 -4.01 -8.87
CA ALA A 59 22.15 -5.43 -9.12
C ALA A 59 22.96 -5.90 -10.33
N SER A 60 23.52 -7.11 -10.26
CA SER A 60 24.17 -7.78 -11.40
C SER A 60 23.17 -8.03 -12.53
N LYS A 61 23.66 -8.35 -13.72
CA LYS A 61 22.80 -8.66 -14.87
C LYS A 61 21.89 -9.86 -14.60
N ASP A 62 22.43 -10.88 -13.95
CA ASP A 62 21.68 -12.11 -13.63
C ASP A 62 20.58 -11.82 -12.61
N ASN A 63 20.89 -11.08 -11.54
CA ASN A 63 19.90 -10.65 -10.56
C ASN A 63 18.80 -9.78 -11.17
N LYS A 64 19.15 -8.91 -12.14
CA LYS A 64 18.15 -8.10 -12.85
C LYS A 64 17.20 -8.96 -13.68
N THR A 65 17.72 -10.01 -14.29
CA THR A 65 16.91 -10.96 -15.06
C THR A 65 15.99 -11.76 -14.14
N GLU A 66 16.50 -12.24 -12.99
CA GLU A 66 15.72 -12.93 -11.98
C GLU A 66 14.58 -12.06 -11.43
N MET A 67 14.89 -10.81 -11.04
CA MET A 67 13.87 -9.85 -10.59
C MET A 67 12.77 -9.62 -11.64
N PHE A 68 13.13 -9.57 -12.91
CA PHE A 68 12.16 -9.41 -14.00
C PHE A 68 11.26 -10.65 -14.15
N LEU A 69 11.84 -11.84 -14.02
CA LEU A 69 11.11 -13.10 -14.09
C LEU A 69 10.13 -13.22 -12.90
N ASP A 70 10.56 -12.92 -11.69
CA ASP A 70 9.73 -12.93 -10.48
C ASP A 70 8.56 -11.95 -10.60
N TYR A 71 8.83 -10.75 -11.12
CA TYR A 71 7.79 -9.76 -11.38
C TYR A 71 6.78 -10.24 -12.42
N SER A 72 7.26 -10.87 -13.49
CA SER A 72 6.42 -11.44 -14.55
C SER A 72 5.57 -12.59 -14.01
N GLU A 73 6.14 -13.44 -13.15
CA GLU A 73 5.42 -14.54 -12.49
C GLU A 73 4.33 -13.99 -11.57
N LEU A 74 4.63 -12.98 -10.77
CA LEU A 74 3.63 -12.30 -9.93
C LEU A 74 2.46 -11.79 -10.78
N LEU A 75 2.71 -11.10 -11.88
CA LEU A 75 1.65 -10.58 -12.75
C LEU A 75 0.83 -11.70 -13.41
N ASN A 76 1.48 -12.77 -13.83
CA ASN A 76 0.82 -13.92 -14.45
C ASN A 76 0.03 -14.76 -13.46
N SER A 77 0.35 -14.70 -12.17
CA SER A 77 -0.41 -15.38 -11.10
C SER A 77 -1.73 -14.69 -10.76
N LEU A 78 -1.91 -13.43 -11.20
CA LEU A 78 -3.15 -12.69 -10.97
C LEU A 78 -4.21 -13.11 -12.01
N ASP A 79 -5.36 -13.56 -11.54
CA ASP A 79 -6.49 -13.88 -12.41
C ASP A 79 -7.10 -12.63 -13.05
N SER A 80 -7.81 -12.80 -14.16
CA SER A 80 -8.40 -11.72 -14.97
C SER A 80 -9.38 -10.82 -14.20
N GLY A 81 -9.97 -11.32 -13.11
CA GLY A 81 -10.87 -10.57 -12.23
C GLY A 81 -10.18 -9.76 -11.14
N ILE A 82 -8.88 -9.97 -10.93
CA ILE A 82 -8.11 -9.37 -9.85
C ILE A 82 -7.61 -7.97 -10.27
N SER A 83 -7.74 -7.02 -9.35
CA SER A 83 -7.13 -5.70 -9.47
C SER A 83 -5.93 -5.60 -8.55
N ALA A 84 -4.77 -5.26 -9.10
CA ALA A 84 -3.56 -4.96 -8.34
C ALA A 84 -3.29 -3.45 -8.37
N GLN A 85 -3.01 -2.86 -7.21
CA GLN A 85 -2.70 -1.44 -7.06
C GLN A 85 -1.41 -1.26 -6.28
N ILE A 86 -0.46 -0.53 -6.86
CA ILE A 86 0.75 -0.11 -6.16
C ILE A 86 0.52 1.29 -5.61
N THR A 87 0.74 1.46 -4.31
CA THR A 87 0.65 2.76 -3.63
C THR A 87 2.01 3.12 -3.07
N ILE A 88 2.50 4.31 -3.42
CA ILE A 88 3.72 4.88 -2.88
C ILE A 88 3.34 6.04 -1.97
N ASN A 89 3.64 5.90 -0.69
CA ASN A 89 3.35 6.92 0.31
C ASN A 89 4.65 7.61 0.73
N ASN A 90 4.76 8.87 0.41
CA ASN A 90 5.89 9.71 0.81
C ASN A 90 5.61 10.33 2.17
N ARG A 91 6.35 9.91 3.19
CA ARG A 91 6.26 10.47 4.54
C ARG A 91 7.51 11.27 4.86
N ARG A 92 7.34 12.37 5.56
CA ARG A 92 8.47 13.06 6.17
C ARG A 92 8.96 12.19 7.33
N ILE A 93 10.28 11.98 7.38
CA ILE A 93 10.92 11.30 8.50
C ILE A 93 10.77 12.22 9.71
N ASN A 94 10.28 11.68 10.83
CA ASN A 94 10.39 12.37 12.11
C ASN A 94 11.89 12.42 12.47
N LYS A 95 12.45 13.62 12.48
CA LYS A 95 13.89 13.84 12.69
C LYS A 95 14.36 13.21 14.00
N GLU A 96 13.58 13.34 15.06
CA GLU A 96 13.91 12.82 16.39
C GLU A 96 13.94 11.29 16.44
N GLU A 97 12.97 10.61 15.79
CA GLU A 97 12.93 9.15 15.70
C GLU A 97 14.06 8.61 14.82
N PHE A 98 14.37 9.33 13.76
CA PHE A 98 15.45 8.98 12.84
C PHE A 98 16.81 9.12 13.52
N GLU A 99 17.07 10.22 14.22
CA GLU A 99 18.29 10.42 15.02
C GLU A 99 18.45 9.30 16.04
N LYS A 100 17.41 8.96 16.80
CA LYS A 100 17.46 7.86 17.77
C LYS A 100 17.74 6.49 17.14
N SER A 101 17.33 6.27 15.89
CA SER A 101 17.52 4.98 15.20
C SER A 101 18.93 4.82 14.60
N ILE A 102 19.62 5.91 14.33
CA ILE A 102 20.92 5.91 13.64
C ILE A 102 22.08 6.15 14.58
N LEU A 103 21.88 6.96 15.61
CA LEU A 103 22.94 7.31 16.53
C LEU A 103 23.36 6.12 17.38
N LEU A 104 24.67 5.93 17.51
CA LEU A 104 25.24 4.90 18.37
C LEU A 104 25.02 5.28 19.84
N PRO A 105 24.44 4.40 20.65
CA PRO A 105 24.28 4.65 22.07
C PRO A 105 25.62 4.62 22.78
N MET A 106 25.83 5.53 23.76
CA MET A 106 27.00 5.53 24.64
C MET A 106 26.97 4.31 25.57
N LYS A 107 28.12 3.69 25.79
CA LYS A 107 28.22 2.42 26.55
C LYS A 107 29.18 2.47 27.74
N GLU A 108 29.83 3.62 27.99
CA GLU A 108 30.80 3.81 29.07
C GLU A 108 31.94 2.77 29.07
N ASP A 109 32.33 2.30 27.87
CA ASP A 109 33.36 1.27 27.66
C ASP A 109 34.73 1.84 27.23
N GLY A 110 34.92 3.17 27.39
CA GLY A 110 36.12 3.88 26.97
C GLY A 110 36.20 4.20 25.48
N LEU A 111 35.24 3.77 24.68
CA LEU A 111 35.14 4.04 23.23
C LEU A 111 34.11 5.11 22.87
N ASP A 112 33.56 5.78 23.87
CA ASP A 112 32.48 6.74 23.65
C ASP A 112 32.94 7.99 22.86
N HIS A 113 34.21 8.37 22.97
CA HIS A 113 34.78 9.44 22.17
C HIS A 113 34.64 9.14 20.65
N TYR A 114 34.91 7.92 20.22
CA TYR A 114 34.76 7.51 18.80
C TYR A 114 33.29 7.44 18.38
N ARG A 115 32.40 7.06 19.30
CA ARG A 115 30.95 7.07 19.01
C ARG A 115 30.44 8.48 18.87
N GLU A 116 30.89 9.40 19.68
CA GLU A 116 30.53 10.81 19.63
C GLU A 116 30.98 11.44 18.30
N GLU A 117 32.23 11.26 17.90
CA GLU A 117 32.76 11.75 16.61
C GLU A 117 31.97 11.16 15.42
N TYR A 118 31.65 9.85 15.47
CA TYR A 118 30.85 9.19 14.45
C TYR A 118 29.42 9.74 14.40
N ASN A 119 28.81 9.96 15.55
CA ASN A 119 27.48 10.54 15.66
C ASN A 119 27.42 11.97 15.14
N GLU A 120 28.42 12.79 15.42
CA GLU A 120 28.56 14.16 14.87
C GLU A 120 28.65 14.12 13.34
N MET A 121 29.46 13.22 12.79
CA MET A 121 29.53 13.02 11.34
C MET A 121 28.18 12.64 10.74
N LEU A 122 27.44 11.76 11.36
CA LEU A 122 26.09 11.36 10.90
C LEU A 122 25.13 12.55 10.95
N LEU A 123 25.10 13.29 12.06
CA LEU A 123 24.24 14.47 12.23
C LEU A 123 24.56 15.56 11.20
N SER A 124 25.83 15.80 10.89
CA SER A 124 26.24 16.78 9.88
C SER A 124 25.71 16.41 8.47
N LYS A 125 25.72 15.12 8.13
CA LYS A 125 25.17 14.62 6.87
C LYS A 125 23.65 14.74 6.80
N ILE A 126 22.96 14.50 7.90
CA ILE A 126 21.50 14.60 8.00
C ILE A 126 21.01 16.04 7.86
N THR A 127 21.70 16.98 8.53
CA THR A 127 21.34 18.40 8.50
C THR A 127 21.57 19.04 7.13
N GLY A 128 22.52 18.51 6.34
CA GLY A 128 22.78 18.97 4.96
C GLY A 128 21.79 18.48 3.93
N THR A 129 20.97 17.48 4.24
CA THR A 129 20.02 16.88 3.29
C THR A 129 18.60 17.37 3.59
N ASN A 130 18.13 18.37 2.84
CA ASN A 130 16.78 18.93 2.98
C ASN A 130 15.61 17.98 2.61
N ASN A 131 15.89 16.75 2.18
CA ASN A 131 14.88 15.79 1.72
C ASN A 131 14.82 14.55 2.59
N SER A 132 14.38 14.71 3.84
CA SER A 132 14.07 13.59 4.72
C SER A 132 12.70 13.00 4.36
N ILE A 133 12.58 12.42 3.17
CA ILE A 133 11.38 11.73 2.72
C ILE A 133 11.65 10.23 2.77
N TYR A 134 10.81 9.51 3.51
CA TYR A 134 10.75 8.06 3.52
C TYR A 134 9.60 7.59 2.64
N GLN A 135 9.88 6.64 1.76
CA GLN A 135 8.87 6.05 0.88
C GLN A 135 8.41 4.70 1.42
N GLU A 136 7.14 4.61 1.72
CA GLU A 136 6.47 3.33 2.01
C GLU A 136 5.78 2.84 0.74
N ARG A 137 5.98 1.58 0.41
CA ARG A 137 5.41 0.96 -0.78
C ARG A 137 4.47 -0.15 -0.38
N TYR A 138 3.29 -0.12 -0.97
CA TYR A 138 2.22 -1.09 -0.69
C TYR A 138 1.69 -1.65 -2.00
N LEU A 139 1.46 -2.95 -2.02
CA LEU A 139 0.73 -3.67 -3.06
C LEU A 139 -0.62 -4.08 -2.49
N THR A 140 -1.69 -3.54 -3.04
CA THR A 140 -3.06 -3.93 -2.70
C THR A 140 -3.62 -4.81 -3.79
N VAL A 141 -3.98 -6.04 -3.44
CA VAL A 141 -4.66 -6.98 -4.32
C VAL A 141 -6.12 -6.98 -3.94
N SER A 142 -7.01 -6.90 -4.94
CA SER A 142 -8.45 -6.87 -4.72
C SER A 142 -9.16 -7.80 -5.70
N GLU A 143 -10.06 -8.62 -5.18
CA GLU A 143 -10.84 -9.58 -5.94
C GLU A 143 -12.34 -9.40 -5.66
N PRO A 144 -13.18 -9.26 -6.69
CA PRO A 144 -14.62 -9.34 -6.55
C PRO A 144 -15.04 -10.81 -6.46
N VAL A 145 -15.62 -11.21 -5.33
CA VAL A 145 -16.13 -12.59 -5.16
C VAL A 145 -17.60 -12.64 -5.56
N SER A 146 -17.92 -13.48 -6.56
CA SER A 146 -19.31 -13.77 -6.93
C SER A 146 -19.95 -14.64 -5.86
N TYR A 147 -21.23 -14.39 -5.54
CA TYR A 147 -21.99 -15.18 -4.55
C TYR A 147 -22.04 -16.68 -4.86
N THR A 148 -21.77 -17.11 -6.07
CA THR A 148 -21.68 -18.51 -6.46
C THR A 148 -20.51 -19.25 -5.81
N HIS A 149 -19.40 -18.57 -5.51
CA HIS A 149 -18.23 -19.18 -4.86
C HIS A 149 -18.37 -19.27 -3.33
N LEU A 150 -19.12 -18.37 -2.70
CA LEU A 150 -19.36 -18.40 -1.25
C LEU A 150 -20.21 -19.60 -0.80
N ARG A 151 -21.10 -20.10 -1.66
CA ARG A 151 -21.96 -21.26 -1.35
C ARG A 151 -21.22 -22.60 -1.38
N ALA A 152 -20.09 -22.70 -2.05
CA ALA A 152 -19.34 -23.96 -2.15
C ALA A 152 -18.57 -24.32 -0.88
N HIS A 153 -18.30 -23.36 0.00
CA HIS A 153 -17.55 -23.56 1.25
C HIS A 153 -18.44 -23.78 2.49
N GLU A 154 -19.75 -23.54 2.40
CA GLU A 154 -20.67 -23.75 3.52
C GLU A 154 -21.27 -25.17 3.59
N THR A 155 -20.97 -26.04 2.62
CA THR A 155 -21.50 -27.41 2.53
C THR A 155 -20.46 -28.52 2.74
N SER A 156 -19.37 -28.22 3.43
CA SER A 156 -18.38 -29.26 3.81
C SER A 156 -18.27 -29.37 5.31
#